data_c9ce8b381ee29c694aeee47485b130ea
#
_entry.id   c9ce8b381ee29c694aeee47485b130ea
#
_cell.length_a   1.000
_cell.length_b   1.000
_cell.length_c   1.000
_cell.angle_alpha   90.00
_cell.angle_beta   90.00
_cell.angle_gamma   90.00
#
_symmetry.space_group_name_H-M   'P 1'
#
loop_
_entity.id
_entity.type
_entity.pdbx_description
1 polymer ?
#
loop_
_entity_poly.entity_id
_entity_poly.type
_entity_poly.pdbx_seq_one_letter_code
_entity_poly.pdbx_strand_id
1 'polypeptide(L)'
;MGRASIGLALVAFLAAAWPALAQDTAPDEGQLFPEPPPPHVDVGIGENTVALFQDPRFAETGIRHVRLTVPYDVVRAGGGRLAETDAWLEQARVQGLDPLVSFGFSTRRPHRRWRWHLPSVPEYRARVREFRERYPWVHELTTWNEANHKRVQPSGIRPVRTAALYRELRRQCSDGSCRAVAADVLLTRSRRTWSWIKSFARHAGPGRHIWGLHNYPDVNRHSGRYTRRFMRTVRGEIWFTETGGIVAFGKRWRRDEYRAGSAVRYAFRLAASSPRVKRIYLYNWQEARRNRRWDSGLISASGRERDAFFELQGALSEELFKPQLPVDLPLLP
;
A
#
# COMPACT_ATOMS: atom_id res chain seq x y z
N MET A 1 -2.26 -77.67 50.96
CA MET A 1 -3.51 -78.46 50.98
C MET A 1 -4.55 -77.65 51.73
N GLY A 2 -5.61 -77.16 51.10
CA GLY A 2 -6.65 -76.38 51.78
C GLY A 2 -7.47 -75.60 50.74
N ARG A 3 -8.53 -76.24 50.27
CA ARG A 3 -9.54 -75.62 49.38
C ARG A 3 -10.47 -74.73 50.21
N ALA A 4 -10.65 -73.48 49.83
CA ALA A 4 -11.67 -72.65 50.39
C ALA A 4 -12.72 -72.40 49.31
N SER A 5 -13.97 -72.73 49.61
CA SER A 5 -15.15 -72.55 48.77
C SER A 5 -15.63 -71.05 48.87
N ILE A 6 -15.96 -70.48 47.76
CA ILE A 6 -16.53 -69.16 47.69
C ILE A 6 -18.04 -69.29 47.44
N GLY A 7 -18.80 -68.77 48.38
CA GLY A 7 -20.28 -68.68 48.27
C GLY A 7 -20.71 -67.55 47.35
N LEU A 8 -21.66 -67.89 46.48
CA LEU A 8 -22.29 -66.89 45.54
C LEU A 8 -23.47 -66.23 46.26
N ALA A 9 -23.40 -64.95 46.49
CA ALA A 9 -24.53 -64.15 46.96
C ALA A 9 -25.21 -63.41 45.74
N LEU A 10 -26.46 -63.80 45.50
CA LEU A 10 -27.30 -63.21 44.48
C LEU A 10 -27.83 -61.86 45.05
N VAL A 11 -27.48 -60.73 44.42
CA VAL A 11 -28.06 -59.45 44.72
C VAL A 11 -29.06 -59.13 43.61
N ALA A 12 -30.31 -59.07 43.94
CA ALA A 12 -31.38 -58.59 43.01
C ALA A 12 -31.32 -57.09 42.85
N PHE A 13 -31.11 -56.65 41.64
CA PHE A 13 -31.24 -55.22 41.31
C PHE A 13 -32.71 -54.87 40.96
N LEU A 14 -33.30 -54.03 41.75
CA LEU A 14 -34.57 -53.34 41.44
C LEU A 14 -34.27 -52.22 40.42
N ALA A 15 -34.77 -52.38 39.21
CA ALA A 15 -34.73 -51.33 38.17
C ALA A 15 -35.74 -50.23 38.53
N ALA A 16 -35.23 -49.12 39.04
CA ALA A 16 -36.02 -47.88 39.13
C ALA A 16 -35.96 -47.17 37.76
N ALA A 17 -37.14 -47.04 37.13
CA ALA A 17 -37.28 -46.23 35.91
C ALA A 17 -37.09 -44.75 36.25
N TRP A 18 -36.04 -44.14 35.74
CA TRP A 18 -35.90 -42.69 35.74
C TRP A 18 -36.71 -42.10 34.59
N PRO A 19 -37.43 -40.97 34.83
CA PRO A 19 -38.08 -40.26 33.73
C PRO A 19 -37.02 -39.70 32.76
N ALA A 20 -37.27 -39.86 31.48
CA ALA A 20 -36.47 -39.30 30.41
C ALA A 20 -36.48 -37.78 30.60
N LEU A 21 -35.31 -37.21 30.98
CA LEU A 21 -35.07 -35.77 30.91
C LEU A 21 -35.09 -35.37 29.42
N ALA A 22 -35.91 -34.39 29.12
CA ALA A 22 -35.94 -33.76 27.82
C ALA A 22 -34.52 -33.39 27.42
N GLN A 23 -34.11 -33.81 26.22
CA GLN A 23 -32.91 -33.30 25.61
C GLN A 23 -33.06 -31.82 25.36
N ASP A 24 -32.51 -31.00 26.26
CA ASP A 24 -32.20 -29.63 25.95
C ASP A 24 -31.27 -29.64 24.73
N THR A 25 -31.80 -29.29 23.57
CA THR A 25 -30.98 -28.97 22.41
C THR A 25 -30.19 -27.75 22.82
N ALA A 26 -28.91 -27.95 23.13
CA ALA A 26 -27.96 -26.85 23.28
C ALA A 26 -28.09 -25.94 22.05
N PRO A 27 -28.19 -24.62 22.24
CA PRO A 27 -28.20 -23.74 21.10
C PRO A 27 -26.92 -23.99 20.29
N ASP A 28 -27.11 -24.07 18.99
CA ASP A 28 -26.01 -24.21 18.02
C ASP A 28 -24.97 -23.10 18.27
N GLU A 29 -23.89 -23.41 18.97
CA GLU A 29 -22.79 -22.48 19.25
C GLU A 29 -21.98 -22.10 17.98
N GLY A 30 -22.47 -22.49 16.79
CA GLY A 30 -21.79 -22.35 15.52
C GLY A 30 -21.72 -20.91 14.96
N GLN A 31 -22.32 -19.89 15.59
CA GLN A 31 -22.38 -18.54 14.98
C GLN A 31 -22.19 -17.36 15.95
N LEU A 32 -21.32 -17.45 16.93
CA LEU A 32 -21.07 -16.31 17.84
C LEU A 32 -20.02 -15.30 17.35
N PHE A 33 -19.27 -15.64 16.30
CA PHE A 33 -18.33 -14.69 15.69
C PHE A 33 -18.51 -14.69 14.18
N PRO A 34 -18.75 -13.50 13.56
CA PRO A 34 -18.74 -13.43 12.10
C PRO A 34 -17.38 -13.89 11.61
N GLU A 35 -17.36 -14.76 10.60
CA GLU A 35 -16.10 -15.13 9.95
C GLU A 35 -15.31 -13.87 9.59
N PRO A 36 -13.98 -13.86 9.84
CA PRO A 36 -13.18 -12.74 9.42
C PRO A 36 -13.35 -12.56 7.91
N PRO A 37 -13.51 -11.32 7.44
CA PRO A 37 -13.68 -11.07 6.02
C PRO A 37 -12.51 -11.71 5.24
N PRO A 38 -12.76 -12.25 4.05
CA PRO A 38 -11.72 -12.88 3.24
C PRO A 38 -10.53 -11.92 3.08
N PRO A 39 -9.30 -12.42 3.01
CA PRO A 39 -8.14 -11.58 2.81
C PRO A 39 -8.31 -10.75 1.54
N HIS A 40 -8.09 -9.46 1.64
CA HIS A 40 -8.23 -8.53 0.53
C HIS A 40 -6.98 -7.65 0.40
N VAL A 41 -6.59 -7.35 -0.84
CA VAL A 41 -5.50 -6.44 -1.20
C VAL A 41 -6.02 -5.43 -2.20
N ASP A 42 -6.15 -4.18 -1.78
CA ASP A 42 -6.57 -3.10 -2.67
C ASP A 42 -5.56 -2.89 -3.81
N VAL A 43 -6.09 -2.72 -5.02
CA VAL A 43 -5.29 -2.41 -6.20
C VAL A 43 -5.42 -0.93 -6.54
N GLY A 44 -4.31 -0.28 -6.87
CA GLY A 44 -4.25 1.12 -7.26
C GLY A 44 -3.30 1.37 -8.42
N ILE A 45 -3.39 2.57 -8.97
CA ILE A 45 -2.50 3.06 -10.02
C ILE A 45 -1.75 4.31 -9.55
N GLY A 46 -0.42 4.28 -9.66
CA GLY A 46 0.43 5.46 -9.51
C GLY A 46 0.61 6.14 -10.87
N GLU A 47 0.13 7.36 -11.02
CA GLU A 47 0.31 8.16 -12.23
C GLU A 47 0.36 9.65 -11.86
N ASN A 48 1.28 10.39 -12.47
CA ASN A 48 1.46 11.81 -12.15
C ASN A 48 0.81 12.76 -13.18
N THR A 49 0.10 12.22 -14.16
CA THR A 49 -0.57 13.00 -15.21
C THR A 49 -2.08 12.80 -15.18
N VAL A 50 -2.84 13.81 -15.58
CA VAL A 50 -4.31 13.73 -15.68
C VAL A 50 -4.78 12.79 -16.79
N ALA A 51 -3.90 12.35 -17.68
CA ALA A 51 -4.24 11.45 -18.78
C ALA A 51 -4.81 10.11 -18.30
N LEU A 52 -4.47 9.68 -17.09
CA LEU A 52 -5.06 8.51 -16.45
C LEU A 52 -6.59 8.59 -16.44
N PHE A 53 -7.13 9.72 -15.99
CA PHE A 53 -8.57 9.92 -15.78
C PHE A 53 -9.38 10.07 -17.07
N GLN A 54 -8.68 10.27 -18.20
CA GLN A 54 -9.28 10.41 -19.53
C GLN A 54 -9.29 9.08 -20.31
N ASP A 55 -8.62 8.05 -19.81
CA ASP A 55 -8.56 6.74 -20.46
C ASP A 55 -9.76 5.88 -20.00
N PRO A 56 -10.71 5.55 -20.89
CA PRO A 56 -11.90 4.78 -20.53
C PRO A 56 -11.55 3.41 -19.94
N ARG A 57 -10.44 2.81 -20.35
CA ARG A 57 -9.97 1.54 -19.81
C ARG A 57 -9.64 1.61 -18.33
N PHE A 58 -9.19 2.78 -17.83
CA PHE A 58 -8.98 2.96 -16.40
C PHE A 58 -10.31 2.89 -15.65
N ALA A 59 -11.34 3.59 -16.12
CA ALA A 59 -12.67 3.53 -15.52
C ALA A 59 -13.24 2.09 -15.52
N GLU A 60 -13.04 1.36 -16.61
CA GLU A 60 -13.50 -0.04 -16.76
C GLU A 60 -12.83 -1.00 -15.78
N THR A 61 -11.63 -0.67 -15.24
CA THR A 61 -10.98 -1.51 -14.21
C THR A 61 -11.72 -1.54 -12.88
N GLY A 62 -12.55 -0.53 -12.59
CA GLY A 62 -13.18 -0.35 -11.28
C GLY A 62 -12.20 0.03 -10.15
N ILE A 63 -10.93 0.28 -10.44
CA ILE A 63 -9.92 0.69 -9.47
C ILE A 63 -10.26 2.05 -8.90
N ARG A 64 -10.30 2.15 -7.56
CA ARG A 64 -10.56 3.40 -6.86
C ARG A 64 -9.32 4.08 -6.32
N HIS A 65 -8.28 3.33 -6.01
CA HIS A 65 -7.07 3.86 -5.40
C HIS A 65 -6.11 4.41 -6.44
N VAL A 66 -5.72 5.66 -6.28
CA VAL A 66 -4.76 6.33 -7.17
C VAL A 66 -3.65 6.98 -6.35
N ARG A 67 -2.45 7.11 -6.90
CA ARG A 67 -1.32 7.69 -6.17
C ARG A 67 -0.66 8.81 -6.97
N LEU A 68 -0.43 9.93 -6.29
CA LEU A 68 0.25 11.11 -6.81
C LEU A 68 1.49 11.44 -5.96
N THR A 69 2.57 11.86 -6.61
CA THR A 69 3.74 12.43 -5.91
C THR A 69 3.79 13.95 -6.12
N VAL A 70 3.83 14.70 -5.01
CA VAL A 70 3.88 16.17 -5.02
C VAL A 70 5.04 16.72 -4.19
N PRO A 71 5.56 17.94 -4.49
CA PRO A 71 6.46 18.63 -3.59
C PRO A 71 5.80 18.86 -2.21
N TYR A 72 6.56 18.68 -1.12
CA TYR A 72 6.01 18.88 0.23
C TYR A 72 5.48 20.31 0.46
N ASP A 73 5.95 21.26 -0.32
CA ASP A 73 5.60 22.68 -0.24
C ASP A 73 4.80 23.18 -1.46
N VAL A 74 4.12 22.27 -2.17
CA VAL A 74 3.44 22.55 -3.44
C VAL A 74 2.45 23.72 -3.34
N VAL A 75 1.66 23.79 -2.27
CA VAL A 75 0.69 24.88 -2.06
C VAL A 75 1.41 26.21 -1.86
N ARG A 76 2.43 26.24 -1.00
CA ARG A 76 3.22 27.43 -0.72
C ARG A 76 4.07 27.88 -1.92
N ALA A 77 4.56 26.94 -2.70
CA ALA A 77 5.37 27.23 -3.88
C ALA A 77 4.54 27.83 -5.02
N GLY A 78 3.28 27.42 -5.14
CA GLY A 78 2.37 27.89 -6.19
C GLY A 78 2.79 27.52 -7.60
N GLY A 79 2.33 28.32 -8.56
CA GLY A 79 2.71 28.21 -9.97
C GLY A 79 2.20 26.95 -10.67
N GLY A 80 2.83 26.59 -11.80
CA GLY A 80 2.36 25.50 -12.64
C GLY A 80 2.27 24.15 -11.94
N ARG A 81 3.18 23.87 -10.97
CA ARG A 81 3.14 22.61 -10.23
C ARG A 81 1.94 22.51 -9.27
N LEU A 82 1.50 23.64 -8.72
CA LEU A 82 0.25 23.68 -7.96
C LEU A 82 -0.95 23.48 -8.88
N ALA A 83 -0.99 24.16 -10.03
CA ALA A 83 -2.08 23.99 -10.99
C ALA A 83 -2.20 22.55 -11.51
N GLU A 84 -1.08 21.87 -11.80
CA GLU A 84 -1.07 20.45 -12.15
C GLU A 84 -1.62 19.57 -11.02
N THR A 85 -1.25 19.89 -9.76
CA THR A 85 -1.73 19.16 -8.57
C THR A 85 -3.24 19.39 -8.36
N ASP A 86 -3.71 20.63 -8.50
CA ASP A 86 -5.13 21.00 -8.42
C ASP A 86 -5.96 20.20 -9.45
N ALA A 87 -5.52 20.23 -10.70
CA ALA A 87 -6.21 19.54 -11.79
C ALA A 87 -6.25 18.02 -11.58
N TRP A 88 -5.14 17.43 -11.13
CA TRP A 88 -5.07 16.00 -10.89
C TRP A 88 -5.98 15.56 -9.73
N LEU A 89 -5.89 16.26 -8.60
CA LEU A 89 -6.68 15.95 -7.42
C LEU A 89 -8.17 16.19 -7.65
N GLU A 90 -8.54 17.24 -8.39
CA GLU A 90 -9.94 17.49 -8.74
C GLU A 90 -10.51 16.39 -9.63
N GLN A 91 -9.75 15.89 -10.61
CA GLN A 91 -10.19 14.73 -11.41
C GLN A 91 -10.40 13.49 -10.55
N ALA A 92 -9.50 13.22 -9.61
CA ALA A 92 -9.68 12.11 -8.67
C ALA A 92 -10.95 12.28 -7.81
N ARG A 93 -11.22 13.50 -7.33
CA ARG A 93 -12.41 13.82 -6.52
C ARG A 93 -13.71 13.65 -7.30
N VAL A 94 -13.78 14.19 -8.52
CA VAL A 94 -14.97 14.12 -9.38
C VAL A 94 -15.32 12.67 -9.73
N GLN A 95 -14.30 11.81 -9.90
CA GLN A 95 -14.50 10.39 -10.20
C GLN A 95 -14.66 9.51 -8.94
N GLY A 96 -14.73 10.10 -7.75
CA GLY A 96 -14.92 9.36 -6.49
C GLY A 96 -13.74 8.44 -6.13
N LEU A 97 -12.52 8.81 -6.54
CA LEU A 97 -11.32 8.01 -6.28
C LEU A 97 -10.65 8.39 -4.96
N ASP A 98 -9.89 7.44 -4.42
CA ASP A 98 -9.18 7.56 -3.13
C ASP A 98 -7.68 7.84 -3.38
N PRO A 99 -7.22 9.10 -3.34
CA PRO A 99 -5.85 9.44 -3.62
C PRO A 99 -4.91 9.23 -2.43
N LEU A 100 -3.83 8.48 -2.65
CA LEU A 100 -2.64 8.50 -1.80
C LEU A 100 -1.69 9.57 -2.30
N VAL A 101 -1.46 10.61 -1.52
CA VAL A 101 -0.51 11.67 -1.87
C VAL A 101 0.82 11.46 -1.16
N SER A 102 1.89 11.31 -1.94
CA SER A 102 3.24 11.13 -1.45
C SER A 102 4.04 12.44 -1.58
N PHE A 103 4.50 12.98 -0.45
CA PHE A 103 5.33 14.20 -0.47
C PHE A 103 6.77 13.90 -0.93
N GLY A 104 7.36 14.84 -1.66
CA GLY A 104 8.72 14.77 -2.15
C GLY A 104 9.46 16.09 -2.00
N PHE A 105 10.62 16.19 -2.62
CA PHE A 105 11.44 17.41 -2.57
C PHE A 105 10.77 18.60 -3.25
N SER A 106 11.15 19.81 -2.83
CA SER A 106 10.65 21.06 -3.39
C SER A 106 11.11 21.26 -4.83
N THR A 107 10.22 21.83 -5.65
CA THR A 107 10.52 22.27 -7.02
C THR A 107 10.68 23.78 -7.14
N ARG A 108 10.71 24.52 -6.01
CA ARG A 108 10.94 25.98 -5.99
C ARG A 108 12.27 26.36 -6.65
N ARG A 109 12.34 27.55 -7.19
CA ARG A 109 13.57 28.09 -7.76
C ARG A 109 14.37 28.87 -6.71
N PRO A 110 15.71 28.82 -6.76
CA PRO A 110 16.52 28.00 -7.65
C PRO A 110 16.46 26.51 -7.26
N HIS A 111 16.05 25.67 -8.20
CA HIS A 111 15.76 24.24 -7.98
C HIS A 111 16.90 23.47 -7.28
N ARG A 112 18.18 23.74 -7.63
CA ARG A 112 19.34 23.05 -7.03
C ARG A 112 19.39 23.22 -5.52
N ARG A 113 19.07 24.41 -4.99
CA ARG A 113 19.04 24.69 -3.55
C ARG A 113 17.87 23.96 -2.89
N TRP A 114 16.67 24.09 -3.42
CA TRP A 114 15.46 23.56 -2.82
C TRP A 114 15.31 22.05 -2.94
N ARG A 115 15.80 21.47 -4.03
CA ARG A 115 15.80 20.00 -4.20
C ARG A 115 16.50 19.26 -3.06
N TRP A 116 17.57 19.84 -2.49
CA TRP A 116 18.32 19.22 -1.40
C TRP A 116 17.92 19.75 -0.03
N HIS A 117 16.91 20.61 0.04
CA HIS A 117 16.36 21.09 1.28
C HIS A 117 15.42 20.01 1.88
N LEU A 118 15.78 19.51 3.06
CA LEU A 118 14.89 18.72 3.89
C LEU A 118 14.31 19.67 4.97
N PRO A 119 12.98 19.89 5.01
CA PRO A 119 12.37 20.86 5.89
C PRO A 119 12.64 20.59 7.37
N SER A 120 12.58 21.63 8.18
CA SER A 120 12.45 21.48 9.63
C SER A 120 11.08 20.88 9.97
N VAL A 121 10.92 20.33 11.18
CA VAL A 121 9.61 19.81 11.62
C VAL A 121 8.54 20.90 11.64
N PRO A 122 8.80 22.12 12.17
CA PRO A 122 7.83 23.21 12.10
C PRO A 122 7.48 23.62 10.66
N GLU A 123 8.46 23.70 9.77
CA GLU A 123 8.22 23.99 8.36
C GLU A 123 7.34 22.90 7.71
N TYR A 124 7.68 21.63 7.88
CA TYR A 124 6.89 20.51 7.37
C TYR A 124 5.46 20.53 7.90
N ARG A 125 5.29 20.77 9.21
CA ARG A 125 3.99 20.96 9.84
C ARG A 125 3.14 22.00 9.13
N ALA A 126 3.71 23.18 8.89
CA ALA A 126 3.00 24.27 8.22
C ALA A 126 2.60 23.89 6.78
N ARG A 127 3.51 23.23 6.03
CA ARG A 127 3.24 22.84 4.63
C ARG A 127 2.18 21.75 4.51
N VAL A 128 2.25 20.74 5.38
CA VAL A 128 1.23 19.66 5.41
C VAL A 128 -0.14 20.22 5.82
N ARG A 129 -0.18 21.17 6.77
CA ARG A 129 -1.43 21.81 7.15
C ARG A 129 -2.02 22.61 5.99
N GLU A 130 -1.23 23.44 5.29
CA GLU A 130 -1.68 24.17 4.09
C GLU A 130 -2.21 23.22 3.01
N PHE A 131 -1.57 22.05 2.84
CA PHE A 131 -2.04 21.03 1.90
C PHE A 131 -3.38 20.45 2.33
N ARG A 132 -3.55 20.08 3.58
CA ARG A 132 -4.80 19.52 4.12
C ARG A 132 -5.94 20.54 4.15
N GLU A 133 -5.66 21.78 4.41
CA GLU A 133 -6.65 22.88 4.34
C GLU A 133 -7.17 23.07 2.92
N ARG A 134 -6.28 22.94 1.91
CA ARG A 134 -6.67 23.06 0.49
C ARG A 134 -7.39 21.83 -0.05
N TYR A 135 -7.03 20.62 0.43
CA TYR A 135 -7.57 19.33 -0.02
C TYR A 135 -8.07 18.50 1.17
N PRO A 136 -9.14 18.96 1.88
CA PRO A 136 -9.60 18.30 3.11
C PRO A 136 -10.11 16.87 2.89
N TRP A 137 -10.46 16.53 1.67
CA TRP A 137 -10.96 15.23 1.23
C TRP A 137 -9.84 14.22 0.87
N VAL A 138 -8.56 14.65 0.92
CA VAL A 138 -7.42 13.73 0.75
C VAL A 138 -7.08 13.11 2.10
N HIS A 139 -7.43 11.83 2.25
CA HIS A 139 -7.32 11.12 3.53
C HIS A 139 -6.08 10.25 3.68
N GLU A 140 -5.23 10.10 2.64
CA GLU A 140 -4.05 9.25 2.70
C GLU A 140 -2.79 10.00 2.26
N LEU A 141 -1.83 10.07 3.17
CA LEU A 141 -0.63 10.89 3.00
C LEU A 141 0.64 10.10 3.32
N THR A 142 1.61 10.09 2.42
CA THR A 142 2.94 9.52 2.67
C THR A 142 3.93 10.62 3.03
N THR A 143 4.68 10.39 4.09
CA THR A 143 5.63 11.39 4.61
C THR A 143 6.65 11.83 3.56
N TRP A 144 7.22 10.89 2.79
CA TRP A 144 8.23 11.20 1.78
C TRP A 144 8.40 10.08 0.75
N ASN A 145 8.36 10.46 -0.52
CA ASN A 145 8.59 9.57 -1.65
C ASN A 145 10.06 9.11 -1.71
N GLU A 146 10.30 7.80 -1.88
CA GLU A 146 11.63 7.20 -1.95
C GLU A 146 12.63 7.75 -0.92
N ALA A 147 12.16 7.88 0.33
CA ALA A 147 12.82 8.61 1.40
C ALA A 147 14.29 8.21 1.64
N ASN A 148 14.67 6.98 1.31
CA ASN A 148 16.02 6.43 1.48
C ASN A 148 16.91 6.57 0.22
N HIS A 149 16.42 7.18 -0.86
CA HIS A 149 17.15 7.29 -2.13
C HIS A 149 18.14 8.45 -2.12
N LYS A 150 19.31 8.25 -1.51
CA LYS A 150 20.31 9.28 -1.22
C LYS A 150 20.79 10.14 -2.41
N ARG A 151 20.65 9.64 -3.66
CA ARG A 151 21.11 10.35 -4.85
C ARG A 151 20.11 11.37 -5.38
N VAL A 152 18.84 11.24 -5.00
CA VAL A 152 17.75 12.07 -5.51
C VAL A 152 16.90 12.73 -4.44
N GLN A 153 16.98 12.24 -3.19
CA GLN A 153 16.17 12.74 -2.08
C GLN A 153 17.03 13.32 -0.95
N PRO A 154 16.69 14.50 -0.41
CA PRO A 154 17.40 15.10 0.72
C PRO A 154 17.26 14.26 2.01
N SER A 155 16.20 13.48 2.12
CA SER A 155 15.93 12.55 3.22
C SER A 155 16.85 11.32 3.20
N GLY A 156 17.46 10.99 2.06
CA GLY A 156 18.20 9.75 1.85
C GLY A 156 19.44 9.55 2.72
N ILE A 157 19.92 10.61 3.37
CA ILE A 157 21.04 10.56 4.33
C ILE A 157 20.63 10.98 5.74
N ARG A 158 19.34 11.24 6.00
CA ARG A 158 18.81 11.82 7.25
C ARG A 158 17.63 11.02 7.82
N PRO A 159 17.78 9.71 8.09
CA PRO A 159 16.66 8.85 8.50
C PRO A 159 15.99 9.32 9.79
N VAL A 160 16.76 9.81 10.78
CA VAL A 160 16.23 10.28 12.07
C VAL A 160 15.34 11.52 11.88
N ARG A 161 15.80 12.46 11.05
CA ARG A 161 15.01 13.67 10.76
C ARG A 161 13.76 13.32 9.94
N THR A 162 13.88 12.42 8.98
CA THR A 162 12.73 11.96 8.19
C THR A 162 11.70 11.24 9.09
N ALA A 163 12.15 10.47 10.07
CA ALA A 163 11.27 9.88 11.08
C ALA A 163 10.58 10.94 11.97
N ALA A 164 11.25 12.07 12.24
CA ALA A 164 10.60 13.18 12.96
C ALA A 164 9.50 13.85 12.11
N LEU A 165 9.69 13.98 10.78
CA LEU A 165 8.63 14.44 9.87
C LEU A 165 7.45 13.47 9.88
N TYR A 166 7.71 12.16 9.87
CA TYR A 166 6.66 11.15 9.96
C TYR A 166 5.86 11.24 11.26
N ARG A 167 6.52 11.37 12.40
CA ARG A 167 5.81 11.55 13.67
C ARG A 167 4.92 12.80 13.65
N GLU A 168 5.38 13.86 13.00
CA GLU A 168 4.57 15.08 12.82
C GLU A 168 3.35 14.83 11.93
N LEU A 169 3.51 14.11 10.80
CA LEU A 169 2.39 13.74 9.95
C LEU A 169 1.37 12.88 10.72
N ARG A 170 1.83 11.86 11.45
CA ARG A 170 0.96 11.05 12.31
C ARG A 170 0.18 11.88 13.33
N ARG A 171 0.85 12.88 13.93
CA ARG A 171 0.20 13.78 14.88
C ARG A 171 -0.91 14.61 14.22
N GLN A 172 -0.72 15.04 13.00
CA GLN A 172 -1.76 15.76 12.24
C GLN A 172 -2.92 14.86 11.80
N CYS A 173 -2.73 13.55 11.75
CA CYS A 173 -3.77 12.57 11.43
C CYS A 173 -4.30 11.83 12.69
N SER A 174 -3.99 12.33 13.92
CA SER A 174 -4.35 11.61 15.17
C SER A 174 -5.85 11.65 15.48
N ASP A 175 -6.58 12.55 14.88
CA ASP A 175 -8.03 12.69 14.97
C ASP A 175 -8.81 11.73 14.04
N GLY A 176 -8.10 10.89 13.31
CA GLY A 176 -8.72 9.97 12.34
C GLY A 176 -9.06 10.59 10.99
N SER A 177 -8.84 11.90 10.80
CA SER A 177 -9.16 12.61 9.54
C SER A 177 -8.27 12.20 8.37
N CYS A 178 -7.11 11.57 8.64
CA CYS A 178 -6.24 11.02 7.62
C CYS A 178 -5.43 9.81 8.11
N ARG A 179 -4.87 9.05 7.16
CA ARG A 179 -3.94 7.93 7.39
C ARG A 179 -2.54 8.35 6.99
N ALA A 180 -1.58 8.21 7.90
CA ALA A 180 -0.18 8.55 7.65
C ALA A 180 0.63 7.31 7.27
N VAL A 181 1.13 7.25 6.04
CA VAL A 181 2.11 6.26 5.59
C VAL A 181 3.51 6.73 6.00
N ALA A 182 4.29 5.82 6.59
CA ALA A 182 5.56 6.17 7.24
C ALA A 182 6.57 6.80 6.28
N ALA A 183 6.84 6.15 5.18
CA ALA A 183 7.64 6.63 4.06
C ALA A 183 7.52 5.63 2.93
N ASP A 184 7.69 6.08 1.69
CA ASP A 184 7.93 5.18 0.59
C ASP A 184 9.43 4.79 0.58
N VAL A 185 9.70 3.51 0.66
CA VAL A 185 11.07 2.99 0.75
C VAL A 185 11.46 2.27 -0.52
N LEU A 186 12.47 2.77 -1.23
CA LEU A 186 13.05 2.09 -2.38
C LEU A 186 13.93 0.93 -1.91
N LEU A 187 13.54 -0.31 -2.21
CA LEU A 187 14.35 -1.47 -1.89
C LEU A 187 15.55 -1.60 -2.82
N THR A 188 16.72 -1.86 -2.24
CA THR A 188 17.95 -2.17 -2.96
C THR A 188 18.78 -3.20 -2.19
N ARG A 189 19.79 -3.78 -2.86
CA ARG A 189 20.78 -4.66 -2.20
C ARG A 189 21.73 -3.91 -1.27
N SER A 190 21.79 -2.58 -1.33
CA SER A 190 22.77 -1.75 -0.63
C SER A 190 22.65 -1.86 0.88
N ARG A 191 23.77 -2.06 1.59
CA ARG A 191 23.84 -2.00 3.07
C ARG A 191 23.31 -0.66 3.60
N ARG A 192 23.51 0.44 2.89
CA ARG A 192 23.03 1.78 3.25
C ARG A 192 21.51 1.86 3.26
N THR A 193 20.81 1.23 2.30
CA THR A 193 19.35 1.11 2.31
C THR A 193 18.87 0.48 3.62
N TRP A 194 19.46 -0.62 4.03
CA TRP A 194 19.05 -1.36 5.23
C TRP A 194 19.43 -0.63 6.52
N SER A 195 20.57 0.06 6.56
CA SER A 195 20.94 0.93 7.67
C SER A 195 19.94 2.08 7.83
N TRP A 196 19.55 2.72 6.70
CA TRP A 196 18.56 3.78 6.70
C TRP A 196 17.21 3.29 7.23
N ILE A 197 16.70 2.15 6.71
CA ILE A 197 15.42 1.56 7.13
C ILE A 197 15.42 1.28 8.64
N LYS A 198 16.46 0.62 9.15
CA LYS A 198 16.58 0.31 10.57
C LYS A 198 16.63 1.57 11.44
N SER A 199 17.38 2.58 11.00
CA SER A 199 17.46 3.85 11.73
C SER A 199 16.13 4.59 11.73
N PHE A 200 15.46 4.69 10.56
CA PHE A 200 14.13 5.30 10.47
C PHE A 200 13.13 4.57 11.37
N ALA A 201 13.04 3.24 11.26
CA ALA A 201 12.08 2.43 12.01
C ALA A 201 12.25 2.59 13.54
N ARG A 202 13.51 2.65 14.05
CA ARG A 202 13.76 2.90 15.47
C ARG A 202 13.26 4.27 15.95
N HIS A 203 13.23 5.26 15.06
CA HIS A 203 12.84 6.63 15.38
C HIS A 203 11.43 7.01 14.93
N ALA A 204 10.70 6.08 14.28
CA ALA A 204 9.33 6.31 13.81
C ALA A 204 8.30 6.48 14.94
N GLY A 205 8.68 6.12 16.17
CA GLY A 205 7.82 6.14 17.34
C GLY A 205 7.18 4.77 17.62
N PRO A 206 6.43 4.67 18.72
CA PRO A 206 5.78 3.42 19.10
C PRO A 206 4.57 3.09 18.23
N GLY A 207 4.15 1.81 18.28
CA GLY A 207 2.92 1.32 17.66
C GLY A 207 3.14 0.67 16.29
N ARG A 208 2.02 0.34 15.66
CA ARG A 208 1.99 -0.22 14.29
C ARG A 208 1.96 0.93 13.29
N HIS A 209 2.64 0.74 12.18
CA HIS A 209 2.76 1.74 11.11
C HIS A 209 2.23 1.18 9.80
N ILE A 210 1.85 2.06 8.88
CA ILE A 210 1.66 1.74 7.47
C ILE A 210 2.97 2.07 6.76
N TRP A 211 3.56 1.11 6.07
CA TRP A 211 4.84 1.26 5.37
C TRP A 211 4.65 1.25 3.86
N GLY A 212 5.10 2.29 3.20
CA GLY A 212 5.22 2.34 1.75
C GLY A 212 6.46 1.60 1.26
N LEU A 213 6.34 0.91 0.14
CA LEU A 213 7.41 0.08 -0.41
C LEU A 213 7.47 0.17 -1.94
N HIS A 214 8.67 0.46 -2.47
CA HIS A 214 8.97 0.37 -3.89
C HIS A 214 9.91 -0.82 -4.11
N ASN A 215 9.39 -1.94 -4.62
CA ASN A 215 10.09 -3.22 -4.66
C ASN A 215 10.50 -3.67 -6.07
N TYR A 216 10.69 -2.75 -7.00
CA TYR A 216 11.10 -3.02 -8.39
C TYR A 216 12.24 -4.04 -8.53
N PRO A 217 13.30 -4.04 -7.69
CA PRO A 217 14.37 -5.03 -7.81
C PRO A 217 13.91 -6.47 -7.58
N ASP A 218 12.90 -6.66 -6.73
CA ASP A 218 12.36 -7.98 -6.45
C ASP A 218 11.42 -8.45 -7.55
N VAL A 219 10.43 -7.64 -7.91
CA VAL A 219 9.41 -8.04 -8.89
C VAL A 219 10.01 -8.28 -10.27
N ASN A 220 10.95 -7.43 -10.71
CA ASN A 220 11.60 -7.56 -12.00
C ASN A 220 12.70 -8.63 -12.06
N ARG A 221 12.95 -9.36 -10.95
CA ARG A 221 13.84 -10.52 -10.86
C ARG A 221 13.15 -11.75 -10.28
N HIS A 222 11.85 -11.67 -10.03
CA HIS A 222 11.05 -12.75 -9.42
C HIS A 222 11.66 -13.31 -8.12
N SER A 223 12.22 -12.46 -7.25
CA SER A 223 12.96 -12.96 -6.08
C SER A 223 12.24 -12.77 -4.74
N GLY A 224 11.53 -11.69 -4.53
CA GLY A 224 10.88 -11.35 -3.26
C GLY A 224 11.81 -11.25 -2.03
N ARG A 225 13.13 -11.37 -2.24
CA ARG A 225 14.13 -11.44 -1.14
C ARG A 225 14.15 -10.20 -0.29
N TYR A 226 14.14 -9.03 -0.93
CA TYR A 226 14.24 -7.76 -0.22
C TYR A 226 12.90 -7.38 0.40
N THR A 227 11.79 -7.68 -0.26
CA THR A 227 10.44 -7.48 0.26
C THR A 227 10.23 -8.29 1.54
N ARG A 228 10.53 -9.59 1.55
CA ARG A 228 10.46 -10.42 2.75
C ARG A 228 11.40 -9.96 3.86
N ARG A 229 12.61 -9.51 3.52
CA ARG A 229 13.53 -8.92 4.51
C ARG A 229 12.95 -7.65 5.11
N PHE A 230 12.34 -6.78 4.30
CA PHE A 230 11.70 -5.56 4.78
C PHE A 230 10.57 -5.88 5.77
N MET A 231 9.68 -6.80 5.40
CA MET A 231 8.58 -7.25 6.27
C MET A 231 9.08 -7.76 7.63
N ARG A 232 10.23 -8.45 7.67
CA ARG A 232 10.85 -8.88 8.94
C ARG A 232 11.49 -7.73 9.73
N THR A 233 11.85 -6.64 9.07
CA THR A 233 12.54 -5.50 9.69
C THR A 233 11.55 -4.52 10.33
N VAL A 234 10.32 -4.42 9.82
CA VAL A 234 9.31 -3.46 10.26
C VAL A 234 8.03 -4.16 10.72
N ARG A 235 7.24 -3.46 11.56
CA ARG A 235 5.95 -3.96 12.08
C ARG A 235 4.80 -3.11 11.54
N GLY A 236 3.65 -3.73 11.30
CA GLY A 236 2.44 -3.06 10.82
C GLY A 236 2.09 -3.46 9.39
N GLU A 237 1.27 -2.65 8.74
CA GLU A 237 0.81 -2.86 7.38
C GLU A 237 1.90 -2.53 6.36
N ILE A 238 1.84 -3.19 5.21
CA ILE A 238 2.73 -2.96 4.07
C ILE A 238 1.87 -2.58 2.87
N TRP A 239 2.17 -1.44 2.27
CA TRP A 239 1.60 -1.05 0.99
C TRP A 239 2.73 -1.03 -0.06
N PHE A 240 2.55 -1.71 -1.16
CA PHE A 240 3.43 -1.53 -2.32
C PHE A 240 3.03 -0.23 -3.00
N THR A 241 3.46 0.89 -2.42
CA THR A 241 3.06 2.24 -2.87
C THR A 241 3.57 2.57 -4.26
N GLU A 242 4.54 1.81 -4.77
CA GLU A 242 4.98 1.85 -6.15
C GLU A 242 5.67 0.54 -6.53
N THR A 243 5.12 -0.16 -7.51
CA THR A 243 5.69 -1.39 -8.06
C THR A 243 5.32 -1.53 -9.54
N GLY A 244 5.82 -2.56 -10.21
CA GLY A 244 5.45 -2.83 -11.59
C GLY A 244 6.58 -3.41 -12.43
N GLY A 245 6.22 -3.78 -13.65
CA GLY A 245 7.14 -4.29 -14.64
C GLY A 245 7.91 -3.17 -15.35
N ILE A 246 9.23 -3.25 -15.35
CA ILE A 246 10.07 -2.31 -16.09
C ILE A 246 10.15 -2.77 -17.54
N VAL A 247 9.51 -2.06 -18.45
CA VAL A 247 9.61 -2.30 -19.90
C VAL A 247 10.99 -1.91 -20.39
N ALA A 248 11.50 -0.73 -19.98
CA ALA A 248 12.85 -0.27 -20.35
C ALA A 248 13.45 0.59 -19.24
N PHE A 249 14.78 0.49 -19.03
CA PHE A 249 15.52 1.36 -18.11
C PHE A 249 16.94 1.66 -18.60
N GLY A 250 17.07 2.68 -19.40
CA GLY A 250 18.32 3.11 -19.99
C GLY A 250 19.06 1.95 -20.69
N LYS A 251 20.38 1.85 -20.47
CA LYS A 251 21.20 0.73 -20.98
C LYS A 251 21.05 -0.57 -20.16
N ARG A 252 20.46 -0.49 -18.96
CA ARG A 252 20.43 -1.60 -18.01
C ARG A 252 19.35 -2.63 -18.35
N TRP A 253 18.20 -2.17 -18.86
CA TRP A 253 17.05 -3.00 -19.19
C TRP A 253 16.58 -2.62 -20.58
N ARG A 254 16.93 -3.46 -21.56
CA ARG A 254 16.41 -3.31 -22.93
C ARG A 254 14.89 -3.43 -22.91
N ARG A 255 14.22 -2.79 -23.88
CA ARG A 255 12.75 -2.85 -24.01
C ARG A 255 12.31 -4.30 -24.17
N ASP A 256 11.38 -4.70 -23.30
CA ASP A 256 10.83 -6.05 -23.25
C ASP A 256 9.51 -6.00 -22.47
N GLU A 257 8.40 -6.10 -23.18
CA GLU A 257 7.04 -6.00 -22.61
C GLU A 257 6.65 -7.30 -21.94
N TYR A 258 7.04 -8.45 -22.48
CA TYR A 258 6.78 -9.76 -21.89
C TYR A 258 7.41 -9.90 -20.49
N ARG A 259 8.66 -9.50 -20.36
CA ARG A 259 9.33 -9.45 -19.04
C ARG A 259 8.59 -8.52 -18.08
N ALA A 260 8.12 -7.35 -18.57
CA ALA A 260 7.39 -6.41 -17.75
C ALA A 260 6.04 -6.99 -17.28
N GLY A 261 5.30 -7.67 -18.15
CA GLY A 261 4.09 -8.39 -17.81
C GLY A 261 4.35 -9.46 -16.75
N SER A 262 5.35 -10.34 -16.98
CA SER A 262 5.74 -11.35 -16.02
C SER A 262 6.12 -10.77 -14.64
N ALA A 263 6.73 -9.60 -14.60
CA ALA A 263 7.05 -8.89 -13.36
C ALA A 263 5.78 -8.37 -12.65
N VAL A 264 4.78 -7.87 -13.38
CA VAL A 264 3.47 -7.47 -12.81
C VAL A 264 2.76 -8.67 -12.19
N ARG A 265 2.67 -9.79 -12.90
CA ARG A 265 2.13 -11.05 -12.36
C ARG A 265 2.84 -11.46 -11.07
N TYR A 266 4.16 -11.33 -11.05
CA TYR A 266 4.95 -11.65 -9.84
C TYR A 266 4.68 -10.66 -8.70
N ALA A 267 4.45 -9.37 -8.98
CA ALA A 267 4.11 -8.38 -7.98
C ALA A 267 2.81 -8.74 -7.24
N PHE A 268 1.77 -9.18 -7.95
CA PHE A 268 0.51 -9.65 -7.36
C PHE A 268 0.74 -10.91 -6.50
N ARG A 269 1.47 -11.91 -7.00
CA ARG A 269 1.82 -13.11 -6.20
C ARG A 269 2.60 -12.74 -4.94
N LEU A 270 3.49 -11.76 -5.02
CA LEU A 270 4.25 -11.31 -3.87
C LEU A 270 3.36 -10.54 -2.87
N ALA A 271 2.38 -9.78 -3.34
CA ALA A 271 1.38 -9.14 -2.47
C ALA A 271 0.52 -10.18 -1.75
N ALA A 272 0.02 -11.18 -2.46
CA ALA A 272 -0.75 -12.29 -1.91
C ALA A 272 0.02 -13.13 -0.87
N SER A 273 1.35 -13.12 -0.91
CA SER A 273 2.20 -13.96 -0.03
C SER A 273 2.20 -13.55 1.45
N SER A 274 1.53 -12.47 1.83
CA SER A 274 1.50 -12.00 3.22
C SER A 274 0.24 -11.21 3.55
N PRO A 275 -0.50 -11.57 4.60
CA PRO A 275 -1.70 -10.84 5.03
C PRO A 275 -1.40 -9.42 5.53
N ARG A 276 -0.12 -9.08 5.70
CA ARG A 276 0.31 -7.72 6.04
C ARG A 276 0.32 -6.77 4.84
N VAL A 277 0.36 -7.30 3.62
CA VAL A 277 0.22 -6.48 2.41
C VAL A 277 -1.26 -6.17 2.24
N LYS A 278 -1.59 -4.89 2.27
CA LYS A 278 -2.98 -4.42 2.20
C LYS A 278 -3.27 -3.65 0.93
N ARG A 279 -2.22 -3.20 0.22
CA ARG A 279 -2.41 -2.43 -1.01
C ARG A 279 -1.22 -2.56 -1.95
N ILE A 280 -1.50 -2.50 -3.25
CA ILE A 280 -0.51 -2.49 -4.33
C ILE A 280 -0.85 -1.40 -5.34
N TYR A 281 0.11 -0.52 -5.65
CA TYR A 281 0.00 0.49 -6.71
C TYR A 281 0.96 0.15 -7.84
N LEU A 282 0.43 -0.11 -9.03
CA LEU A 282 1.24 -0.24 -10.23
C LEU A 282 1.65 1.15 -10.73
N TYR A 283 2.91 1.36 -11.01
CA TYR A 283 3.45 2.56 -11.62
C TYR A 283 4.10 2.19 -12.94
N ASN A 284 3.62 2.73 -14.05
CA ASN A 284 2.58 3.72 -14.20
C ASN A 284 1.55 3.27 -15.25
N TRP A 285 0.47 4.04 -15.43
CA TRP A 285 -0.59 3.72 -16.38
C TRP A 285 -0.08 3.77 -17.82
N GLN A 286 0.45 4.92 -18.25
CA GLN A 286 0.87 5.12 -19.61
C GLN A 286 2.36 5.48 -19.71
N GLU A 287 3.05 4.97 -20.75
CA GLU A 287 4.41 5.36 -21.08
C GLU A 287 4.54 6.87 -21.25
N ALA A 288 5.42 7.49 -20.48
CA ALA A 288 5.70 8.91 -20.62
C ALA A 288 6.46 9.22 -21.91
N ARG A 289 5.85 9.93 -22.86
CA ARG A 289 6.45 10.30 -24.16
C ARG A 289 7.83 10.97 -24.05
N ARG A 290 8.11 11.68 -22.96
CA ARG A 290 9.36 12.41 -22.72
C ARG A 290 10.41 11.65 -21.91
N ASN A 291 10.07 10.56 -21.24
CA ASN A 291 11.02 9.81 -20.41
C ASN A 291 11.54 8.56 -21.12
N ARG A 292 12.53 8.76 -22.01
CA ARG A 292 13.20 7.64 -22.69
C ARG A 292 14.10 6.78 -21.78
N ARG A 293 14.29 7.16 -20.52
CA ARG A 293 15.18 6.43 -19.59
C ARG A 293 14.45 5.40 -18.74
N TRP A 294 13.17 5.62 -18.46
CA TRP A 294 12.35 4.75 -17.65
C TRP A 294 10.98 4.57 -18.31
N ASP A 295 10.61 3.32 -18.49
CA ASP A 295 9.29 2.96 -18.97
C ASP A 295 8.78 1.75 -18.17
N SER A 296 7.65 1.90 -17.53
CA SER A 296 6.91 0.87 -16.79
C SER A 296 5.41 0.96 -17.09
N GLY A 297 5.02 1.66 -18.16
CA GLY A 297 3.63 1.88 -18.52
C GLY A 297 2.91 0.57 -18.87
N LEU A 298 1.70 0.43 -18.35
CA LEU A 298 0.77 -0.64 -18.73
C LEU A 298 0.32 -0.44 -20.19
N ILE A 299 0.19 0.82 -20.57
CA ILE A 299 -0.19 1.27 -21.92
C ILE A 299 1.03 1.94 -22.57
N SER A 300 1.24 1.68 -23.86
CA SER A 300 2.31 2.31 -24.63
C SER A 300 2.02 3.80 -24.90
N ALA A 301 3.02 4.55 -25.34
CA ALA A 301 2.83 5.95 -25.76
C ALA A 301 1.88 6.13 -26.95
N SER A 302 1.66 5.08 -27.74
CA SER A 302 0.68 5.07 -28.85
C SER A 302 -0.73 4.66 -28.41
N GLY A 303 -0.95 4.36 -27.13
CA GLY A 303 -2.25 3.92 -26.60
C GLY A 303 -2.50 2.40 -26.69
N ARG A 304 -1.50 1.60 -27.11
CA ARG A 304 -1.62 0.14 -27.20
C ARG A 304 -1.45 -0.50 -25.82
N GLU A 305 -2.30 -1.45 -25.51
CA GLU A 305 -2.19 -2.29 -24.32
C GLU A 305 -0.95 -3.20 -24.39
N ARG A 306 -0.33 -3.44 -23.26
CA ARG A 306 0.86 -4.29 -23.13
C ARG A 306 0.56 -5.51 -22.27
N ASP A 307 1.44 -6.49 -22.27
CA ASP A 307 1.32 -7.70 -21.45
C ASP A 307 1.03 -7.36 -19.98
N ALA A 308 1.66 -6.29 -19.45
CA ALA A 308 1.45 -5.82 -18.09
C ALA A 308 0.01 -5.34 -17.81
N PHE A 309 -0.72 -4.83 -18.81
CA PHE A 309 -2.12 -4.46 -18.69
C PHE A 309 -3.01 -5.70 -18.57
N PHE A 310 -2.78 -6.72 -19.38
CA PHE A 310 -3.52 -7.98 -19.32
C PHE A 310 -3.26 -8.73 -18.01
N GLU A 311 -2.04 -8.64 -17.45
CA GLU A 311 -1.73 -9.18 -16.13
C GLU A 311 -2.48 -8.44 -15.00
N LEU A 312 -2.68 -7.13 -15.14
CA LEU A 312 -3.54 -6.36 -14.23
C LEU A 312 -4.99 -6.84 -14.32
N GLN A 313 -5.54 -6.95 -15.52
CA GLN A 313 -6.93 -7.42 -15.73
C GLN A 313 -7.12 -8.83 -15.15
N GLY A 314 -6.17 -9.73 -15.38
CA GLY A 314 -6.19 -11.08 -14.80
C GLY A 314 -6.21 -11.05 -13.28
N ALA A 315 -5.38 -10.22 -12.65
CA ALA A 315 -5.36 -10.08 -11.19
C ALA A 315 -6.68 -9.52 -10.63
N LEU A 316 -7.28 -8.53 -11.30
CA LEU A 316 -8.55 -7.93 -10.87
C LEU A 316 -9.75 -8.90 -10.97
N SER A 317 -9.62 -9.99 -11.70
CA SER A 317 -10.62 -11.07 -11.73
C SER A 317 -10.51 -12.03 -10.54
N GLU A 318 -9.39 -12.02 -9.82
CA GLU A 318 -9.19 -12.82 -8.62
C GLU A 318 -9.85 -12.16 -7.40
N GLU A 319 -10.59 -12.92 -6.59
CA GLU A 319 -11.33 -12.40 -5.42
C GLU A 319 -10.45 -11.58 -4.45
N LEU A 320 -9.19 -11.97 -4.28
CA LEU A 320 -8.22 -11.28 -3.43
C LEU A 320 -7.95 -9.81 -3.87
N PHE A 321 -8.04 -9.53 -5.17
CA PHE A 321 -7.69 -8.23 -5.77
C PHE A 321 -8.86 -7.52 -6.44
N LYS A 322 -10.04 -8.15 -6.46
CA LYS A 322 -11.23 -7.60 -7.09
C LYS A 322 -11.61 -6.26 -6.47
N PRO A 323 -11.86 -5.21 -7.26
CA PRO A 323 -12.29 -3.94 -6.72
C PRO A 323 -13.55 -4.08 -5.89
N GLN A 324 -13.53 -3.59 -4.66
CA GLN A 324 -14.71 -3.58 -3.81
C GLN A 324 -15.59 -2.39 -4.21
N LEU A 325 -16.84 -2.68 -4.51
CA LEU A 325 -17.85 -1.62 -4.69
C LEU A 325 -17.99 -0.85 -3.37
N PRO A 326 -18.28 0.46 -3.40
CA PRO A 326 -18.64 1.19 -2.20
C PRO A 326 -19.76 0.42 -1.50
N VAL A 327 -19.59 0.12 -0.22
CA VAL A 327 -20.74 -0.26 0.59
C VAL A 327 -21.67 0.96 0.54
N ASP A 328 -22.84 0.82 -0.07
CA ASP A 328 -23.83 1.89 -0.12
C ASP A 328 -24.01 2.42 1.30
N LEU A 329 -23.45 3.59 1.55
CA LEU A 329 -23.81 4.33 2.75
C LEU A 329 -25.31 4.56 2.63
N PRO A 330 -26.12 4.13 3.61
CA PRO A 330 -27.54 4.41 3.56
C PRO A 330 -27.69 5.92 3.37
N LEU A 331 -28.43 6.31 2.33
CA LEU A 331 -28.81 7.69 2.12
C LEU A 331 -29.36 8.20 3.45
N LEU A 332 -28.62 9.08 4.11
CA LEU A 332 -29.14 9.76 5.30
C LEU A 332 -30.41 10.49 4.89
N PRO A 333 -31.48 10.34 5.66
CA PRO A 333 -32.77 10.96 5.37
C PRO A 333 -32.71 12.49 5.37
#